data_176b1ac35fd38768e8450417f6ec3d6b
#
_entry.id   176b1ac35fd38768e8450417f6ec3d6b
#
_cell.length_a   1.000
_cell.length_b   1.000
_cell.length_c   1.000
_cell.angle_alpha   90.00
_cell.angle_beta   90.00
_cell.angle_gamma   90.00
#
_symmetry.space_group_name_H-M   'P 1'
#
loop_
_entity.id
_entity.type
_entity.pdbx_description
1 polymer ?
#
loop_
_entity_poly.entity_id
_entity_poly.type
_entity_poly.pdbx_seq_one_letter_code
_entity_poly.pdbx_strand_id
1 'polypeptide(L)'
;MSATTYDIPYTAKLGWEISASGLDEGALSLVKAAIAAQEGGSEGVYTVNKTFTAHVSGDYILYFSCKAKYVEKEYTFSIAGKKAVAKVKHYLGTDFIYTNQSASMHGAVLWNKHFSR
;
A
#
# COMPACT_ATOMS: atom_id res chain seq x y z
N MET A 1 19.87 25.34 -18.28
CA MET A 1 18.77 25.33 -17.31
C MET A 1 19.13 24.49 -16.10
N SER A 2 18.91 25.02 -14.92
CA SER A 2 19.16 24.28 -13.72
C SER A 2 17.95 23.40 -13.39
N ALA A 3 18.21 22.20 -12.90
CA ALA A 3 17.15 21.35 -12.39
C ALA A 3 16.81 21.75 -10.96
N THR A 4 15.52 21.66 -10.64
CA THR A 4 15.04 21.89 -9.28
C THR A 4 14.73 20.53 -8.66
N THR A 5 15.17 20.36 -7.43
CA THR A 5 14.93 19.12 -6.69
C THR A 5 13.86 19.37 -5.64
N TYR A 6 12.85 18.49 -5.61
CA TYR A 6 11.77 18.54 -4.64
C TYR A 6 11.79 17.26 -3.82
N ASP A 7 11.75 17.40 -2.50
CA ASP A 7 11.64 16.28 -1.60
C ASP A 7 10.20 16.22 -1.09
N ILE A 8 9.51 15.15 -1.45
CA ILE A 8 8.09 15.00 -1.18
C ILE A 8 7.90 13.91 -0.15
N PRO A 9 7.51 14.26 1.08
CA PRO A 9 7.25 13.25 2.10
C PRO A 9 5.93 12.54 1.83
N TYR A 10 5.89 11.26 2.11
CA TYR A 10 4.68 10.48 2.06
C TYR A 10 4.79 9.31 3.05
N THR A 11 3.67 8.66 3.31
CA THR A 11 3.66 7.50 4.21
C THR A 11 3.43 6.23 3.42
N ALA A 12 4.18 5.19 3.74
CA ALA A 12 4.00 3.86 3.18
C ALA A 12 3.31 2.99 4.22
N LYS A 13 2.27 2.27 3.78
CA LYS A 13 1.49 1.39 4.64
C LYS A 13 2.04 -0.02 4.53
N LEU A 14 2.32 -0.65 5.67
CA LEU A 14 2.91 -1.98 5.74
C LEU A 14 2.17 -2.81 6.79
N GLY A 15 2.42 -4.13 6.76
CA GLY A 15 1.78 -5.04 7.70
C GLY A 15 0.62 -5.77 7.06
N TRP A 16 -0.17 -6.41 7.88
CA TRP A 16 -1.30 -7.19 7.39
C TRP A 16 -2.45 -7.16 8.39
N GLU A 17 -3.65 -7.37 7.86
CA GLU A 17 -4.86 -7.39 8.67
C GLU A 17 -5.79 -8.49 8.20
N ILE A 18 -6.60 -9.00 9.12
CA ILE A 18 -7.54 -10.08 8.86
C ILE A 18 -8.97 -9.56 8.93
N SER A 19 -9.79 -10.04 8.00
CA SER A 19 -11.22 -9.85 8.01
C SER A 19 -11.86 -11.24 7.98
N ALA A 20 -12.59 -11.59 9.04
CA ALA A 20 -13.29 -12.85 9.14
C ALA A 20 -14.62 -12.61 9.83
N SER A 21 -15.65 -13.33 9.40
CA SER A 21 -16.98 -13.19 9.97
C SER A 21 -17.50 -14.55 10.38
N GLY A 22 -18.44 -14.56 11.33
CA GLY A 22 -19.08 -15.78 11.79
C GLY A 22 -18.24 -16.61 12.74
N LEU A 23 -17.17 -16.04 13.29
CA LEU A 23 -16.29 -16.73 14.24
C LEU A 23 -16.45 -16.11 15.63
N ASP A 24 -16.46 -16.95 16.66
CA ASP A 24 -16.37 -16.49 18.03
C ASP A 24 -14.92 -16.11 18.36
N GLU A 25 -14.68 -15.54 19.53
CA GLU A 25 -13.35 -15.08 19.92
C GLU A 25 -12.31 -16.20 19.95
N GLY A 26 -12.70 -17.37 20.44
CA GLY A 26 -11.76 -18.50 20.51
C GLY A 26 -11.37 -18.97 19.13
N ALA A 27 -12.33 -19.13 18.22
CA ALA A 27 -12.04 -19.54 16.85
C ALA A 27 -11.25 -18.46 16.11
N LEU A 28 -11.59 -17.20 16.32
CA LEU A 28 -10.85 -16.10 15.69
C LEU A 28 -9.39 -16.07 16.14
N SER A 29 -9.12 -16.31 17.43
CA SER A 29 -7.76 -16.37 17.94
C SER A 29 -6.95 -17.48 17.27
N LEU A 30 -7.56 -18.65 17.07
CA LEU A 30 -6.90 -19.77 16.40
C LEU A 30 -6.58 -19.44 14.94
N VAL A 31 -7.52 -18.81 14.25
CA VAL A 31 -7.35 -18.39 12.87
C VAL A 31 -6.23 -17.35 12.74
N LYS A 32 -6.22 -16.37 13.64
CA LYS A 32 -5.18 -15.34 13.64
C LYS A 32 -3.80 -15.94 13.90
N ALA A 33 -3.69 -16.88 14.82
CA ALA A 33 -2.42 -17.54 15.10
C ALA A 33 -1.93 -18.34 13.90
N ALA A 34 -2.83 -19.06 13.22
CA ALA A 34 -2.46 -19.84 12.04
C ALA A 34 -2.02 -18.94 10.89
N ILE A 35 -2.70 -17.82 10.69
CA ILE A 35 -2.34 -16.86 9.64
C ILE A 35 -1.03 -16.15 9.98
N ALA A 36 -0.81 -15.81 11.24
CA ALA A 36 0.45 -15.20 11.67
C ALA A 36 1.64 -16.11 11.37
N ALA A 37 1.48 -17.42 11.51
CA ALA A 37 2.53 -18.38 11.17
C ALA A 37 2.84 -18.37 9.67
N GLN A 38 1.85 -18.04 8.82
CA GLN A 38 2.04 -17.96 7.37
C GLN A 38 2.56 -16.60 6.91
N GLU A 39 2.00 -15.51 7.47
CA GLU A 39 2.33 -14.15 7.04
C GLU A 39 3.56 -13.58 7.76
N GLY A 40 3.86 -14.10 8.94
CA GLY A 40 4.99 -13.63 9.74
C GLY A 40 4.59 -12.53 10.71
N GLY A 41 5.15 -12.58 11.91
CA GLY A 41 4.89 -11.59 12.94
C GLY A 41 3.49 -11.65 13.49
N SER A 42 3.01 -10.53 13.97
CA SER A 42 1.66 -10.37 14.51
C SER A 42 0.81 -9.55 13.58
N GLU A 43 -0.51 -9.75 13.66
CA GLU A 43 -1.44 -8.91 12.91
C GLU A 43 -1.23 -7.44 13.30
N GLY A 44 -1.18 -6.59 12.32
CA GLY A 44 -1.09 -5.16 12.54
C GLY A 44 -0.72 -4.44 11.27
N VAL A 45 -1.27 -3.25 11.12
CA VAL A 45 -0.97 -2.36 10.00
C VAL A 45 -0.33 -1.10 10.57
N TYR A 46 0.76 -0.70 9.98
CA TYR A 46 1.49 0.48 10.43
C TYR A 46 1.99 1.27 9.24
N THR A 47 2.38 2.51 9.49
CA THR A 47 2.91 3.39 8.45
C THR A 47 4.34 3.76 8.76
N VAL A 48 5.13 3.93 7.72
CA VAL A 48 6.49 4.46 7.83
C VAL A 48 6.60 5.69 6.93
N ASN A 49 7.44 6.63 7.34
CA ASN A 49 7.67 7.84 6.57
C ASN A 49 8.70 7.57 5.49
N LYS A 50 8.40 8.03 4.29
CA LYS A 50 9.26 7.91 3.12
C LYS A 50 9.39 9.27 2.45
N THR A 51 10.39 9.41 1.59
CA THR A 51 10.58 10.62 0.81
C THR A 51 10.82 10.23 -0.64
N PHE A 52 10.08 10.88 -1.53
CA PHE A 52 10.31 10.78 -2.96
C PHE A 52 11.05 12.04 -3.40
N THR A 53 12.19 11.87 -4.06
CA THR A 53 12.96 13.00 -4.57
C THR A 53 12.70 13.14 -6.07
N ALA A 54 12.12 14.26 -6.46
CA ALA A 54 11.81 14.57 -7.84
C ALA A 54 12.80 15.60 -8.38
N HIS A 55 13.37 15.31 -9.55
CA HIS A 55 14.25 16.23 -10.27
C HIS A 55 13.49 16.77 -11.47
N VAL A 56 13.33 18.09 -11.52
CA VAL A 56 12.53 18.74 -12.56
C VAL A 56 13.36 19.86 -13.19
N SER A 57 13.40 19.88 -14.52
CA SER A 57 14.04 20.96 -15.28
C SER A 57 12.97 21.76 -15.99
N GLY A 58 13.06 23.10 -15.90
CA GLY A 58 12.12 24.00 -16.56
C GLY A 58 10.85 24.25 -15.74
N ASP A 59 9.83 24.76 -16.41
CA ASP A 59 8.57 25.13 -15.78
C ASP A 59 7.58 23.98 -15.94
N TYR A 60 7.32 23.29 -14.83
CA TYR A 60 6.37 22.17 -14.81
C TYR A 60 5.43 22.29 -13.64
N ILE A 61 4.21 21.80 -13.85
CA ILE A 61 3.23 21.61 -12.80
C ILE A 61 3.29 20.17 -12.39
N LEU A 62 3.47 19.93 -11.09
CA LEU A 62 3.64 18.59 -10.56
C LEU A 62 2.38 18.14 -9.83
N TYR A 63 2.00 16.89 -10.06
CA TYR A 63 0.87 16.26 -9.41
C TYR A 63 1.34 14.97 -8.78
N PHE A 64 0.96 14.76 -7.53
CA PHE A 64 1.35 13.59 -6.78
C PHE A 64 0.13 12.92 -6.17
N SER A 65 0.14 11.61 -6.17
CA SER A 65 -0.84 10.84 -5.41
C SER A 65 -0.18 9.62 -4.83
N CYS A 66 -0.71 9.17 -3.69
CA CYS A 66 -0.22 7.99 -3.00
C CYS A 66 -1.38 7.02 -2.81
N LYS A 67 -1.15 5.76 -3.12
CA LYS A 67 -2.16 4.73 -2.99
C LYS A 67 -1.55 3.50 -2.35
N ALA A 68 -2.20 2.96 -1.34
CA ALA A 68 -1.70 1.76 -0.67
C ALA A 68 -1.65 0.59 -1.66
N LYS A 69 -0.53 -0.10 -1.64
CA LYS A 69 -0.33 -1.30 -2.44
C LYS A 69 -0.47 -2.51 -1.54
N TYR A 70 -1.33 -3.44 -1.91
CA TYR A 70 -1.57 -4.62 -1.11
C TYR A 70 -1.95 -5.81 -1.97
N VAL A 71 -1.80 -7.00 -1.38
CA VAL A 71 -2.34 -8.24 -1.95
C VAL A 71 -3.38 -8.78 -0.98
N GLU A 72 -4.43 -9.38 -1.54
CA GLU A 72 -5.45 -10.07 -0.74
C GLU A 72 -5.27 -11.56 -0.90
N LYS A 73 -5.39 -12.27 0.23
CA LYS A 73 -5.35 -13.72 0.27
C LYS A 73 -6.57 -14.22 1.03
N GLU A 74 -7.04 -15.39 0.64
CA GLU A 74 -8.15 -16.05 1.32
C GLU A 74 -7.67 -17.36 1.90
N TYR A 75 -7.96 -17.57 3.18
CA TYR A 75 -7.62 -18.80 3.89
C TYR A 75 -8.88 -19.49 4.33
N THR A 76 -8.94 -20.79 4.13
CA THR A 76 -10.07 -21.60 4.53
C THR A 76 -9.64 -22.52 5.68
N PHE A 77 -10.44 -22.54 6.74
CA PHE A 77 -10.18 -23.34 7.92
C PHE A 77 -11.38 -24.22 8.23
N SER A 78 -11.10 -25.37 8.85
CA SER A 78 -12.16 -26.21 9.43
C SER A 78 -12.00 -26.17 10.93
N ILE A 79 -12.99 -25.60 11.63
CA ILE A 79 -12.98 -25.44 13.08
C ILE A 79 -14.25 -26.03 13.64
N ALA A 80 -14.12 -27.03 14.52
CA ALA A 80 -15.26 -27.73 15.14
C ALA A 80 -16.26 -28.23 14.09
N GLY A 81 -15.77 -28.73 12.97
CA GLY A 81 -16.62 -29.24 11.90
C GLY A 81 -17.23 -28.18 11.02
N LYS A 82 -16.96 -26.91 11.27
CA LYS A 82 -17.47 -25.80 10.47
C LYS A 82 -16.37 -25.20 9.62
N LYS A 83 -16.73 -24.79 8.42
CA LYS A 83 -15.84 -24.14 7.51
C LYS A 83 -15.80 -22.65 7.80
N ALA A 84 -14.60 -22.11 7.98
CA ALA A 84 -14.39 -20.70 8.20
C ALA A 84 -13.51 -20.12 7.11
N VAL A 85 -13.80 -18.92 6.65
CA VAL A 85 -13.02 -18.24 5.63
C VAL A 85 -12.54 -16.91 6.20
N ALA A 86 -11.24 -16.67 6.08
CA ALA A 86 -10.63 -15.42 6.51
C ALA A 86 -9.92 -14.79 5.33
N LYS A 87 -10.08 -13.49 5.18
CA LYS A 87 -9.39 -12.70 4.16
C LYS A 87 -8.29 -11.90 4.81
N VAL A 88 -7.12 -11.90 4.19
CA VAL A 88 -5.96 -11.17 4.68
C VAL A 88 -5.58 -10.13 3.65
N LYS A 89 -5.42 -8.88 4.09
CA LYS A 89 -4.77 -7.84 3.31
C LYS A 89 -3.35 -7.69 3.81
N HIS A 90 -2.39 -7.95 2.95
CA HIS A 90 -0.98 -7.77 3.27
C HIS A 90 -0.49 -6.55 2.50
N TYR A 91 -0.17 -5.49 3.23
CA TYR A 91 0.27 -4.23 2.64
C TYR A 91 1.75 -4.30 2.31
N LEU A 92 2.09 -3.96 1.07
CA LEU A 92 3.45 -4.06 0.55
C LEU A 92 4.11 -2.68 0.43
N GLY A 93 3.45 -1.65 0.89
CA GLY A 93 3.95 -0.30 0.81
C GLY A 93 2.93 0.62 0.16
N THR A 94 3.43 1.60 -0.58
CA THR A 94 2.60 2.60 -1.21
C THR A 94 3.06 2.81 -2.65
N ASP A 95 2.10 2.80 -3.57
CA ASP A 95 2.35 3.25 -4.93
C ASP A 95 2.33 4.76 -4.93
N PHE A 96 3.42 5.35 -5.33
CA PHE A 96 3.54 6.78 -5.46
C PHE A 96 3.45 7.12 -6.94
N ILE A 97 2.41 7.87 -7.31
CA ILE A 97 2.17 8.27 -8.69
C ILE A 97 2.53 9.74 -8.82
N TYR A 98 3.41 10.00 -9.76
CA TYR A 98 3.89 11.34 -10.01
C TYR A 98 3.64 11.68 -11.47
N THR A 99 3.05 12.84 -11.70
CA THR A 99 2.77 13.34 -13.03
C THR A 99 3.33 14.75 -13.13
N ASN A 100 4.09 15.02 -14.19
CA ASN A 100 4.49 16.40 -14.47
C ASN A 100 3.93 16.82 -15.82
N GLN A 101 3.66 18.11 -15.91
CA GLN A 101 3.09 18.72 -17.10
C GLN A 101 3.80 20.05 -17.32
N SER A 102 4.23 20.31 -18.56
CA SER A 102 4.84 21.58 -18.88
C SER A 102 3.83 22.71 -18.71
N ALA A 103 4.19 23.70 -17.90
CA ALA A 103 3.31 24.85 -17.64
C ALA A 103 3.18 25.77 -18.85
N SER A 104 4.12 25.71 -19.78
CA SER A 104 4.15 26.61 -20.94
C SER A 104 3.43 26.04 -22.17
N MET A 105 2.92 24.83 -22.13
CA MET A 105 2.28 24.21 -23.29
C MET A 105 0.78 24.05 -23.09
N HIS A 106 0.03 24.47 -24.09
CA HIS A 106 -1.39 24.17 -24.16
C HIS A 106 -1.57 22.76 -24.73
N GLY A 107 -2.40 21.95 -24.10
CA GLY A 107 -2.55 20.58 -24.49
C GLY A 107 -1.31 19.75 -24.23
N ALA A 108 -0.68 20.02 -23.12
CA ALA A 108 0.64 19.52 -22.78
C ALA A 108 0.74 17.99 -22.73
N VAL A 109 1.96 17.51 -22.97
CA VAL A 109 2.30 16.12 -22.80
C VAL A 109 2.39 15.83 -21.31
N LEU A 110 1.66 14.82 -20.86
CA LEU A 110 1.69 14.37 -19.48
C LEU A 110 2.62 13.17 -19.37
N TRP A 111 3.52 13.21 -18.41
CA TRP A 111 4.40 12.10 -18.09
C TRP A 111 3.98 11.51 -16.75
N ASN A 112 3.71 10.22 -16.79
CA ASN A 112 3.33 9.48 -15.59
C ASN A 112 4.43 8.54 -15.20
N LYS A 113 4.87 8.61 -13.95
CA LYS A 113 5.82 7.66 -13.38
C LYS A 113 5.21 7.02 -12.16
N HIS A 114 5.37 5.72 -12.07
CA HIS A 114 4.75 4.91 -11.06
C HIS A 114 5.84 4.25 -10.22
N PHE A 115 5.80 4.47 -8.91
CA PHE A 115 6.81 3.94 -7.99
C PHE A 115 6.13 3.11 -6.91
N SER A 116 6.65 1.88 -6.72
CA SER A 116 6.17 0.97 -5.67
C SER A 116 7.21 0.84 -4.57
N ARG A 117 6.72 0.84 -3.33
CA ARG A 117 7.58 0.67 -2.17
C ARG A 117 7.10 -0.48 -1.30
#